data_469367658303d4b9657d7852a6436693
#
_entry.id   469367658303d4b9657d7852a6436693
#
_cell.length_a   1.000
_cell.length_b   1.000
_cell.length_c   1.000
_cell.angle_alpha   90.00
_cell.angle_beta   90.00
_cell.angle_gamma   90.00
#
_symmetry.space_group_name_H-M   'P 1'
#
loop_
_entity.id
_entity.type
_entity.pdbx_description
1 polymer ?
#
loop_
_entity_poly.entity_id
_entity_poly.type
_entity_poly.pdbx_seq_one_letter_code
_entity_poly.pdbx_strand_id
1 'polypeptide(L)'
;MIRRIAAFFCAIALLFSLSPVRAESSEEPARLRLVAAVFPAYDFARVIARDAAEVTLLLPPGADAHSYEPTPQDMIAIQNADLFLYTGGESDTWLERVLASLGDDAPETFAMADCVTLLEEEHSQSMAPEHDHDHDEDGHEEMDEHVWTSPKNVQLIVRALREKLCALSPENAERFTQNEVAYQQKLQALDERFETIVAEGKRDLIVFGDRFPFRYFAAAYGLRYDAAFPGCSEDSEPSVKTIVSLIRAIREEQIPVVFYIEFSSRKTADILAEETGAKELLFHSCHTVSQQEMDEGASYLTLMNRNADALKEALD
;
A
#
# COMPACT_ATOMS: atom_id res chain seq x y z
N MET A 1 -63.75 85.20 11.97
CA MET A 1 -64.20 83.99 11.27
C MET A 1 -63.02 83.25 10.72
N ILE A 2 -62.39 82.36 11.43
CA ILE A 2 -61.31 81.53 10.93
C ILE A 2 -61.46 80.15 11.59
N ARG A 3 -61.78 79.12 10.78
CA ARG A 3 -61.93 77.75 11.19
C ARG A 3 -60.56 77.10 11.37
N ARG A 4 -60.31 76.55 12.55
CA ARG A 4 -59.15 75.71 12.83
C ARG A 4 -59.47 74.27 12.40
N ILE A 5 -58.63 73.72 11.45
CA ILE A 5 -58.68 72.34 11.09
C ILE A 5 -57.57 71.68 11.89
N ALA A 6 -57.92 70.71 12.76
CA ALA A 6 -56.95 69.89 13.46
C ALA A 6 -56.65 68.65 12.61
N ALA A 7 -55.36 68.46 12.26
CA ALA A 7 -54.88 67.27 11.59
C ALA A 7 -54.45 66.22 12.60
N PHE A 8 -55.14 65.07 12.55
CA PHE A 8 -54.80 63.88 13.36
C PHE A 8 -53.70 63.09 12.67
N PHE A 9 -52.49 63.04 13.26
CA PHE A 9 -51.43 62.14 12.82
C PHE A 9 -51.61 60.80 13.52
N CYS A 10 -51.93 59.75 12.74
CA CYS A 10 -51.94 58.36 13.17
C CYS A 10 -50.53 57.78 12.94
N ALA A 11 -49.79 57.63 14.02
CA ALA A 11 -48.46 56.92 13.96
C ALA A 11 -48.67 55.41 14.07
N ILE A 12 -48.55 54.71 12.96
CA ILE A 12 -48.49 53.25 12.93
C ILE A 12 -47.05 52.82 13.28
N ALA A 13 -46.89 52.34 14.52
CA ALA A 13 -45.62 51.70 14.93
C ALA A 13 -45.57 50.28 14.38
N LEU A 14 -44.80 50.04 13.32
CA LEU A 14 -44.43 48.71 12.84
C LEU A 14 -43.38 48.13 13.78
N LEU A 15 -43.83 47.25 14.68
CA LEU A 15 -42.93 46.38 15.45
C LEU A 15 -42.34 45.29 14.52
N PHE A 16 -41.15 45.54 13.98
CA PHE A 16 -40.32 44.48 13.38
C PHE A 16 -39.80 43.58 14.50
N SER A 17 -40.40 42.41 14.69
CA SER A 17 -39.87 41.35 15.51
C SER A 17 -38.65 40.80 14.79
N LEU A 18 -37.43 41.24 15.15
CA LEU A 18 -36.17 40.61 14.82
C LEU A 18 -36.12 39.29 15.59
N SER A 19 -36.53 38.19 14.95
CA SER A 19 -36.18 36.86 15.41
C SER A 19 -34.67 36.71 15.20
N PRO A 20 -33.89 36.33 16.23
CA PRO A 20 -32.48 36.00 16.01
C PRO A 20 -32.41 34.77 15.09
N VAL A 21 -31.92 34.97 13.90
CA VAL A 21 -31.45 33.86 13.06
C VAL A 21 -30.28 33.22 13.82
N ARG A 22 -30.60 32.12 14.49
CA ARG A 22 -29.59 31.27 15.07
C ARG A 22 -28.78 30.72 13.89
N ALA A 23 -27.57 31.25 13.65
CA ALA A 23 -26.63 30.64 12.81
C ALA A 23 -26.35 29.24 13.40
N GLU A 24 -26.94 28.20 12.80
CA GLU A 24 -26.42 26.85 12.97
C GLU A 24 -25.01 26.93 12.47
N SER A 25 -24.04 26.93 13.40
CA SER A 25 -22.69 26.59 13.08
C SER A 25 -22.74 25.15 12.55
N SER A 26 -22.69 24.99 11.25
CA SER A 26 -22.35 23.70 10.65
C SER A 26 -20.92 23.42 11.11
N GLU A 27 -20.77 22.79 12.27
CA GLU A 27 -19.52 22.13 12.60
C GLU A 27 -19.33 21.12 11.47
N GLU A 28 -18.32 21.35 10.63
CA GLU A 28 -17.90 20.33 9.70
C GLU A 28 -17.65 19.06 10.53
N PRO A 29 -18.18 17.89 10.12
CA PRO A 29 -17.97 16.67 10.86
C PRO A 29 -16.46 16.47 11.05
N ALA A 30 -16.07 16.14 12.27
CA ALA A 30 -14.67 15.93 12.61
C ALA A 30 -14.08 14.87 11.65
N ARG A 31 -12.97 15.21 10.99
CA ARG A 31 -12.30 14.28 10.10
C ARG A 31 -11.72 13.13 10.89
N LEU A 32 -11.81 11.91 10.35
CA LEU A 32 -11.11 10.76 10.92
C LEU A 32 -9.61 10.98 10.85
N ARG A 33 -8.89 10.57 11.88
CA ARG A 33 -7.42 10.53 11.92
C ARG A 33 -6.98 9.10 11.65
N LEU A 34 -6.43 8.87 10.48
CA LEU A 34 -5.93 7.57 10.07
C LEU A 34 -4.41 7.61 10.07
N VAL A 35 -3.79 6.59 10.64
CA VAL A 35 -2.34 6.44 10.65
C VAL A 35 -2.00 5.14 9.95
N ALA A 36 -1.11 5.17 8.97
CA ALA A 36 -0.70 4.01 8.19
C ALA A 36 0.79 3.75 8.37
N ALA A 37 1.16 2.50 8.63
CA ALA A 37 2.54 2.09 8.81
C ALA A 37 3.34 2.20 7.50
N VAL A 38 2.77 1.75 6.38
CA VAL A 38 3.43 1.62 5.08
C VAL A 38 2.65 2.30 3.95
N PHE A 39 3.33 2.59 2.84
CA PHE A 39 2.75 3.34 1.72
C PHE A 39 1.47 2.73 1.14
N PRO A 40 1.33 1.40 0.88
CA PRO A 40 0.09 0.87 0.32
C PRO A 40 -1.11 1.11 1.23
N ALA A 41 -0.98 0.90 2.54
CA ALA A 41 -2.05 1.18 3.51
C ALA A 41 -2.44 2.68 3.50
N TYR A 42 -1.43 3.57 3.43
CA TYR A 42 -1.63 5.02 3.31
C TYR A 42 -2.39 5.39 2.03
N ASP A 43 -1.98 4.85 0.87
CA ASP A 43 -2.61 5.19 -0.41
C ASP A 43 -4.06 4.68 -0.47
N PHE A 44 -4.32 3.46 0.01
CA PHE A 44 -5.68 2.91 0.05
C PHE A 44 -6.60 3.73 0.96
N ALA A 45 -6.13 4.08 2.16
CA ALA A 45 -6.88 4.92 3.09
C ALA A 45 -7.21 6.29 2.48
N ARG A 46 -6.21 6.94 1.86
CA ARG A 46 -6.36 8.24 1.20
C ARG A 46 -7.37 8.20 0.05
N VAL A 47 -7.36 7.12 -0.75
CA VAL A 47 -8.26 6.99 -1.90
C VAL A 47 -9.70 6.76 -1.45
N ILE A 48 -9.93 5.99 -0.38
CA ILE A 48 -11.27 5.66 0.10
C ILE A 48 -11.84 6.80 0.95
N ALA A 49 -11.06 7.33 1.89
CA ALA A 49 -11.55 8.34 2.83
C ALA A 49 -11.55 9.76 2.26
N ARG A 50 -10.59 10.10 1.38
CA ARG A 50 -10.38 11.46 0.83
C ARG A 50 -10.41 12.52 1.93
N ASP A 51 -11.17 13.60 1.72
CA ASP A 51 -11.31 14.74 2.64
C ASP A 51 -12.14 14.43 3.91
N ALA A 52 -12.72 13.23 4.03
CA ALA A 52 -13.35 12.77 5.27
C ALA A 52 -12.34 12.29 6.33
N ALA A 53 -11.06 12.12 5.95
CA ALA A 53 -10.01 11.76 6.89
C ALA A 53 -8.72 12.55 6.63
N GLU A 54 -7.93 12.70 7.69
CA GLU A 54 -6.51 13.02 7.62
C GLU A 54 -5.73 11.72 7.72
N VAL A 55 -4.86 11.44 6.74
CA VAL A 55 -4.09 10.20 6.70
C VAL A 55 -2.61 10.52 6.85
N THR A 56 -1.98 9.95 7.88
CA THR A 56 -0.55 10.10 8.16
C THR A 56 0.17 8.81 7.80
N LEU A 57 1.29 8.92 7.08
CA LEU A 57 2.21 7.80 6.82
C LEU A 57 3.33 7.84 7.86
N LEU A 58 3.57 6.74 8.58
CA LEU A 58 4.65 6.64 9.56
C LEU A 58 6.00 6.42 8.90
N LEU A 59 6.09 5.45 8.00
CA LEU A 59 7.33 5.14 7.30
C LEU A 59 7.75 6.32 6.43
N PRO A 60 8.89 6.98 6.74
CA PRO A 60 9.34 8.10 5.92
C PRO A 60 9.62 7.65 4.48
N PRO A 61 9.39 8.50 3.46
CA PRO A 61 9.74 8.19 2.08
C PRO A 61 11.20 7.73 1.95
N GLY A 62 11.40 6.59 1.30
CA GLY A 62 12.73 5.99 1.10
C GLY A 62 13.29 5.19 2.27
N ALA A 63 12.58 5.09 3.39
CA ALA A 63 12.96 4.22 4.49
C ALA A 63 12.60 2.76 4.21
N ASP A 64 13.39 1.84 4.77
CA ASP A 64 13.12 0.41 4.72
C ASP A 64 12.15 0.03 5.85
N ALA A 65 11.04 -0.62 5.51
CA ALA A 65 10.01 -1.00 6.46
C ALA A 65 10.46 -2.12 7.42
N HIS A 66 11.28 -3.06 6.93
CA HIS A 66 11.77 -4.19 7.73
C HIS A 66 12.72 -3.77 8.86
N SER A 67 13.38 -2.61 8.72
CA SER A 67 14.28 -2.03 9.74
C SER A 67 13.69 -0.82 10.45
N TYR A 68 12.41 -0.50 10.22
CA TYR A 68 11.77 0.66 10.82
C TYR A 68 11.48 0.46 12.31
N GLU A 69 11.93 1.41 13.11
CA GLU A 69 11.59 1.52 14.53
C GLU A 69 10.80 2.81 14.78
N PRO A 70 9.60 2.72 15.38
CA PRO A 70 8.77 3.90 15.61
C PRO A 70 9.41 4.87 16.60
N THR A 71 9.35 6.15 16.27
CA THR A 71 9.78 7.22 17.16
C THR A 71 8.73 7.50 18.25
N PRO A 72 9.08 8.22 19.34
CA PRO A 72 8.09 8.68 20.32
C PRO A 72 6.97 9.53 19.71
N GLN A 73 7.24 10.22 18.60
CA GLN A 73 6.24 11.02 17.89
C GLN A 73 5.26 10.12 17.13
N ASP A 74 5.74 9.02 16.55
CA ASP A 74 4.89 8.02 15.88
C ASP A 74 3.99 7.34 16.90
N MET A 75 4.49 7.03 18.09
CA MET A 75 3.69 6.50 19.20
C MET A 75 2.53 7.42 19.58
N ILE A 76 2.79 8.74 19.64
CA ILE A 76 1.75 9.73 19.90
C ILE A 76 0.75 9.81 18.76
N ALA A 77 1.21 9.70 17.50
CA ALA A 77 0.34 9.70 16.34
C ALA A 77 -0.59 8.48 16.34
N ILE A 78 -0.04 7.28 16.63
CA ILE A 78 -0.81 6.03 16.74
C ILE A 78 -1.84 6.15 17.86
N GLN A 79 -1.46 6.57 19.06
CA GLN A 79 -2.37 6.72 20.20
C GLN A 79 -3.55 7.65 19.91
N ASN A 80 -3.32 8.70 19.11
CA ASN A 80 -4.36 9.68 18.77
C ASN A 80 -5.15 9.33 17.51
N ALA A 81 -4.87 8.20 16.86
CA ALA A 81 -5.57 7.77 15.66
C ALA A 81 -6.96 7.20 15.97
N ASP A 82 -7.89 7.39 15.07
CA ASP A 82 -9.19 6.70 15.10
C ASP A 82 -9.05 5.30 14.47
N LEU A 83 -8.07 5.12 13.55
CA LEU A 83 -7.71 3.84 12.96
C LEU A 83 -6.21 3.80 12.64
N PHE A 84 -5.55 2.72 13.04
CA PHE A 84 -4.19 2.41 12.66
C PHE A 84 -4.16 1.26 11.63
N LEU A 85 -3.55 1.52 10.46
CA LEU A 85 -3.47 0.60 9.33
C LEU A 85 -2.03 0.07 9.20
N TYR A 86 -1.87 -1.23 9.06
CA TYR A 86 -0.57 -1.88 8.98
C TYR A 86 -0.63 -3.15 8.11
N THR A 87 0.49 -3.80 7.91
CA THR A 87 0.58 -5.00 7.07
C THR A 87 -0.01 -6.23 7.74
N GLY A 88 0.41 -6.53 8.97
CA GLY A 88 0.02 -7.73 9.73
C GLY A 88 0.97 -8.91 9.48
N GLY A 89 2.27 -8.65 9.28
CA GLY A 89 3.33 -9.64 9.14
C GLY A 89 4.41 -9.51 10.21
N GLU A 90 5.53 -10.18 10.01
CA GLU A 90 6.65 -10.19 10.96
C GLU A 90 7.31 -8.82 11.12
N SER A 91 7.33 -8.00 10.08
CA SER A 91 7.81 -6.60 10.16
C SER A 91 7.03 -5.75 11.16
N ASP A 92 5.82 -6.14 11.51
CA ASP A 92 4.95 -5.41 12.44
C ASP A 92 5.01 -5.92 13.89
N THR A 93 5.96 -6.81 14.25
CA THR A 93 6.09 -7.36 15.63
C THR A 93 6.33 -6.29 16.71
N TRP A 94 6.89 -5.16 16.33
CA TRP A 94 7.00 -3.99 17.20
C TRP A 94 5.63 -3.43 17.62
N LEU A 95 4.63 -3.57 16.74
CA LEU A 95 3.29 -3.04 16.94
C LEU A 95 2.57 -3.70 18.11
N GLU A 96 2.70 -5.01 18.29
CA GLU A 96 2.08 -5.71 19.43
C GLU A 96 2.53 -5.11 20.76
N ARG A 97 3.82 -4.77 20.88
CA ARG A 97 4.38 -4.12 22.07
C ARG A 97 3.85 -2.71 22.27
N VAL A 98 3.65 -1.98 21.15
CA VAL A 98 3.06 -0.63 21.16
C VAL A 98 1.61 -0.69 21.63
N LEU A 99 0.78 -1.49 21.00
CA LEU A 99 -0.64 -1.63 21.34
C LEU A 99 -0.82 -2.13 22.79
N ALA A 100 0.00 -3.10 23.22
CA ALA A 100 -0.02 -3.56 24.60
C ALA A 100 0.35 -2.46 25.60
N SER A 101 1.26 -1.54 25.25
CA SER A 101 1.62 -0.40 26.09
C SER A 101 0.55 0.67 26.21
N LEU A 102 -0.29 0.81 25.20
CA LEU A 102 -1.43 1.75 25.15
C LEU A 102 -2.65 1.22 25.93
N GLY A 103 -2.81 -0.10 26.03
CA GLY A 103 -3.92 -0.71 26.76
C GLY A 103 -5.27 -0.26 26.24
N ASP A 104 -6.11 0.30 27.13
CA ASP A 104 -7.47 0.78 26.77
C ASP A 104 -7.46 2.05 25.88
N ASP A 105 -6.33 2.73 25.76
CA ASP A 105 -6.14 3.91 24.90
C ASP A 105 -5.64 3.55 23.50
N ALA A 106 -5.54 2.25 23.16
CA ALA A 106 -5.13 1.81 21.84
C ALA A 106 -6.21 2.15 20.78
N PRO A 107 -5.81 2.61 19.58
CA PRO A 107 -6.75 2.87 18.49
C PRO A 107 -7.38 1.58 17.97
N GLU A 108 -8.46 1.70 17.19
CA GLU A 108 -8.91 0.63 16.30
C GLU A 108 -7.80 0.28 15.31
N THR A 109 -7.69 -1.01 14.95
CA THR A 109 -6.65 -1.49 14.04
C THR A 109 -7.22 -2.11 12.77
N PHE A 110 -6.41 -2.11 11.70
CA PHE A 110 -6.71 -2.75 10.44
C PHE A 110 -5.43 -3.38 9.86
N ALA A 111 -5.34 -4.70 9.88
CA ALA A 111 -4.28 -5.44 9.23
C ALA A 111 -4.67 -5.81 7.80
N MET A 112 -3.82 -5.51 6.81
CA MET A 112 -4.07 -5.89 5.41
C MET A 112 -4.03 -7.41 5.22
N ALA A 113 -3.16 -8.09 5.94
CA ALA A 113 -3.00 -9.54 5.91
C ALA A 113 -4.27 -10.30 6.32
N ASP A 114 -5.06 -9.75 7.26
CA ASP A 114 -6.33 -10.36 7.70
C ASP A 114 -7.40 -10.40 6.59
N CYS A 115 -7.21 -9.64 5.52
CA CYS A 115 -8.18 -9.52 4.42
C CYS A 115 -8.02 -10.59 3.34
N VAL A 116 -6.95 -11.38 3.37
CA VAL A 116 -6.54 -12.27 2.28
C VAL A 116 -6.12 -13.65 2.79
N THR A 117 -5.99 -14.60 1.86
CA THR A 117 -5.35 -15.89 2.20
C THR A 117 -3.85 -15.71 2.14
N LEU A 118 -3.17 -16.00 3.25
CA LEU A 118 -1.73 -15.89 3.33
C LEU A 118 -1.05 -17.03 2.56
N LEU A 119 0.11 -16.72 1.97
CA LEU A 119 1.01 -17.65 1.30
C LEU A 119 2.32 -17.71 2.08
N GLU A 120 2.87 -18.90 2.19
CA GLU A 120 4.21 -19.11 2.74
C GLU A 120 5.26 -18.43 1.87
N GLU A 121 6.30 -17.89 2.51
CA GLU A 121 7.48 -17.42 1.80
C GLU A 121 8.13 -18.62 1.09
N GLU A 122 8.51 -18.43 -0.16
CA GLU A 122 9.07 -19.49 -1.00
C GLU A 122 10.45 -19.12 -1.52
N HIS A 123 11.39 -20.04 -1.39
CA HIS A 123 12.72 -19.89 -1.96
C HIS A 123 12.73 -20.40 -3.40
N SER A 124 13.17 -19.57 -4.34
CA SER A 124 13.39 -20.00 -5.73
C SER A 124 14.55 -20.98 -5.85
N GLN A 125 14.70 -21.60 -7.03
CA GLN A 125 15.78 -22.60 -7.25
C GLN A 125 17.18 -22.02 -7.02
N SER A 126 17.43 -20.77 -7.37
CA SER A 126 18.72 -20.12 -7.19
C SER A 126 19.03 -19.74 -5.75
N MET A 127 18.00 -19.61 -4.90
CA MET A 127 18.12 -19.30 -3.48
C MET A 127 18.33 -20.53 -2.59
N ALA A 128 18.21 -21.75 -3.14
CA ALA A 128 18.31 -22.98 -2.34
C ALA A 128 19.59 -23.02 -1.50
N PRO A 129 19.51 -23.30 -0.18
CA PRO A 129 20.65 -23.34 0.72
C PRO A 129 21.66 -24.39 0.29
N GLU A 130 22.97 -24.14 0.56
CA GLU A 130 24.03 -25.03 0.16
C GLU A 130 24.14 -26.32 0.99
N HIS A 131 23.54 -26.35 2.16
CA HIS A 131 23.57 -27.49 3.09
C HIS A 131 22.21 -27.70 3.71
N ASP A 132 21.80 -28.98 3.75
CA ASP A 132 20.80 -29.50 4.70
C ASP A 132 21.36 -29.30 6.12
N HIS A 133 21.14 -28.15 6.71
CA HIS A 133 21.20 -28.03 8.15
C HIS A 133 19.90 -28.65 8.67
N ASP A 134 20.05 -29.65 9.55
CA ASP A 134 18.97 -30.25 10.29
C ASP A 134 18.01 -29.14 10.72
N HIS A 135 16.83 -29.09 10.10
CA HIS A 135 15.76 -28.23 10.54
C HIS A 135 15.42 -28.68 11.96
N ASP A 136 15.65 -27.79 12.92
CA ASP A 136 14.98 -27.89 14.22
C ASP A 136 13.49 -28.02 13.93
N GLU A 137 12.85 -29.04 14.52
CA GLU A 137 11.46 -29.44 14.26
C GLU A 137 10.41 -28.37 14.68
N ASP A 138 10.83 -27.16 15.02
CA ASP A 138 9.99 -26.00 15.37
C ASP A 138 9.94 -24.94 14.24
N GLY A 139 10.16 -25.35 12.96
CA GLY A 139 10.06 -24.45 11.83
C GLY A 139 8.69 -23.77 11.75
N HIS A 140 8.57 -22.57 12.26
CA HIS A 140 7.46 -21.70 11.93
C HIS A 140 7.56 -21.39 10.44
N GLU A 141 6.55 -21.81 9.66
CA GLU A 141 6.40 -21.44 8.27
C GLU A 141 6.20 -19.92 8.22
N GLU A 142 7.21 -19.19 7.74
CA GLU A 142 7.13 -17.74 7.60
C GLU A 142 6.15 -17.41 6.47
N MET A 143 5.16 -16.55 6.77
CA MET A 143 4.20 -16.10 5.76
C MET A 143 4.71 -14.83 5.08
N ASP A 144 4.65 -14.80 3.75
CA ASP A 144 4.98 -13.60 2.99
C ASP A 144 3.98 -12.48 3.34
N GLU A 145 4.51 -11.33 3.72
CA GLU A 145 3.69 -10.19 4.18
C GLU A 145 3.31 -9.20 3.05
N HIS A 146 3.85 -9.37 1.84
CA HIS A 146 3.68 -8.42 0.73
C HIS A 146 2.34 -8.61 0.01
N VAL A 147 1.25 -8.74 0.76
CA VAL A 147 -0.10 -9.08 0.29
C VAL A 147 -0.66 -8.12 -0.77
N TRP A 148 -0.24 -6.85 -0.75
CA TRP A 148 -0.68 -5.80 -1.67
C TRP A 148 -0.08 -5.92 -3.07
N THR A 149 0.95 -6.74 -3.27
CA THR A 149 1.60 -6.87 -4.58
C THR A 149 0.67 -7.51 -5.61
N SER A 150 -0.36 -8.24 -5.18
CA SER A 150 -1.44 -8.72 -6.05
C SER A 150 -2.60 -7.72 -6.12
N PRO A 151 -2.93 -7.16 -7.30
CA PRO A 151 -4.15 -6.35 -7.49
C PRO A 151 -5.43 -7.06 -7.07
N LYS A 152 -5.49 -8.39 -7.17
CA LYS A 152 -6.64 -9.20 -6.70
C LYS A 152 -6.80 -9.12 -5.18
N ASN A 153 -5.70 -9.18 -4.45
CA ASN A 153 -5.71 -9.00 -2.99
C ASN A 153 -6.11 -7.57 -2.61
N VAL A 154 -5.59 -6.55 -3.33
CA VAL A 154 -5.94 -5.16 -3.06
C VAL A 154 -7.43 -4.91 -3.20
N GLN A 155 -8.12 -5.58 -4.12
CA GLN A 155 -9.58 -5.49 -4.23
C GLN A 155 -10.29 -5.98 -2.96
N LEU A 156 -9.78 -7.01 -2.29
CA LEU A 156 -10.30 -7.50 -1.01
C LEU A 156 -9.99 -6.53 0.13
N ILE A 157 -8.73 -6.08 0.21
CA ILE A 157 -8.25 -5.15 1.23
C ILE A 157 -9.06 -3.84 1.22
N VAL A 158 -9.24 -3.20 0.05
CA VAL A 158 -9.97 -1.92 -0.02
C VAL A 158 -11.45 -2.07 0.29
N ARG A 159 -12.05 -3.24 0.01
CA ARG A 159 -13.43 -3.55 0.41
C ARG A 159 -13.55 -3.63 1.93
N ALA A 160 -12.68 -4.40 2.57
CA ALA A 160 -12.64 -4.54 4.02
C ALA A 160 -12.35 -3.18 4.71
N LEU A 161 -11.41 -2.39 4.16
CA LEU A 161 -11.12 -1.04 4.66
C LEU A 161 -12.34 -0.13 4.57
N ARG A 162 -13.08 -0.14 3.46
CA ARG A 162 -14.32 0.63 3.32
C ARG A 162 -15.35 0.22 4.39
N GLU A 163 -15.50 -1.08 4.69
CA GLU A 163 -16.40 -1.56 5.75
C GLU A 163 -15.98 -1.02 7.11
N LYS A 164 -14.69 -1.05 7.43
CA LYS A 164 -14.14 -0.50 8.67
C LYS A 164 -14.39 1.00 8.78
N LEU A 165 -14.11 1.77 7.72
CA LEU A 165 -14.35 3.21 7.69
C LEU A 165 -15.84 3.58 7.81
N CYS A 166 -16.74 2.81 7.18
CA CYS A 166 -18.19 3.00 7.34
C CYS A 166 -18.67 2.76 8.77
N ALA A 167 -18.04 1.84 9.49
CA ALA A 167 -18.36 1.60 10.89
C ALA A 167 -17.88 2.75 11.80
N LEU A 168 -16.69 3.31 11.52
CA LEU A 168 -16.12 4.43 12.28
C LEU A 168 -16.83 5.77 12.00
N SER A 169 -17.32 5.98 10.77
CA SER A 169 -17.99 7.23 10.36
C SER A 169 -19.21 6.91 9.48
N PRO A 170 -20.33 6.52 10.10
CA PRO A 170 -21.54 6.14 9.37
C PRO A 170 -22.11 7.29 8.50
N GLU A 171 -21.89 8.53 8.89
CA GLU A 171 -22.31 9.74 8.15
C GLU A 171 -21.57 9.88 6.81
N ASN A 172 -20.37 9.31 6.66
CA ASN A 172 -19.58 9.31 5.44
C ASN A 172 -19.70 7.99 4.65
N ALA A 173 -20.49 7.01 5.11
CA ALA A 173 -20.55 5.66 4.55
C ALA A 173 -20.88 5.61 3.05
N GLU A 174 -21.83 6.44 2.58
CA GLU A 174 -22.18 6.52 1.16
C GLU A 174 -20.98 6.99 0.32
N ARG A 175 -20.26 7.98 0.80
CA ARG A 175 -19.09 8.56 0.16
C ARG A 175 -17.94 7.55 0.07
N PHE A 176 -17.65 6.84 1.16
CA PHE A 176 -16.65 5.77 1.18
C PHE A 176 -17.00 4.67 0.18
N THR A 177 -18.28 4.27 0.14
CA THR A 177 -18.77 3.27 -0.81
C THR A 177 -18.61 3.73 -2.26
N GLN A 178 -18.94 4.97 -2.58
CA GLN A 178 -18.77 5.52 -3.94
C GLN A 178 -17.29 5.57 -4.35
N ASN A 179 -16.40 5.97 -3.43
CA ASN A 179 -14.96 6.03 -3.67
C ASN A 179 -14.38 4.62 -3.89
N GLU A 180 -14.79 3.65 -3.06
CA GLU A 180 -14.37 2.25 -3.19
C GLU A 180 -14.81 1.67 -4.53
N VAL A 181 -16.07 1.82 -4.93
CA VAL A 181 -16.58 1.34 -6.22
C VAL A 181 -15.78 1.93 -7.39
N ALA A 182 -15.49 3.23 -7.35
CA ALA A 182 -14.67 3.87 -8.38
C ALA A 182 -13.22 3.37 -8.41
N TYR A 183 -12.67 3.02 -7.26
CA TYR A 183 -11.32 2.46 -7.15
C TYR A 183 -11.27 1.00 -7.60
N GLN A 184 -12.27 0.19 -7.25
CA GLN A 184 -12.42 -1.20 -7.71
C GLN A 184 -12.40 -1.32 -9.23
N GLN A 185 -13.08 -0.41 -9.94
CA GLN A 185 -13.05 -0.40 -11.40
C GLN A 185 -11.65 -0.22 -11.97
N LYS A 186 -10.83 0.62 -11.32
CA LYS A 186 -9.44 0.84 -11.74
C LYS A 186 -8.54 -0.35 -11.40
N LEU A 187 -8.75 -0.98 -10.25
CA LEU A 187 -8.04 -2.20 -9.84
C LEU A 187 -8.38 -3.36 -10.77
N GLN A 188 -9.65 -3.50 -11.14
CA GLN A 188 -10.08 -4.52 -12.10
C GLN A 188 -9.42 -4.30 -13.47
N ALA A 189 -9.37 -3.06 -13.96
CA ALA A 189 -8.71 -2.77 -15.23
C ALA A 189 -7.19 -3.04 -15.18
N LEU A 190 -6.55 -2.81 -14.04
CA LEU A 190 -5.15 -3.16 -13.81
C LEU A 190 -4.94 -4.68 -13.78
N ASP A 191 -5.81 -5.42 -13.10
CA ASP A 191 -5.80 -6.88 -13.04
C ASP A 191 -5.95 -7.50 -14.44
N GLU A 192 -6.96 -7.09 -15.21
CA GLU A 192 -7.18 -7.52 -16.59
C GLU A 192 -5.99 -7.19 -17.50
N ARG A 193 -5.30 -6.06 -17.24
CA ARG A 193 -4.09 -5.68 -17.97
C ARG A 193 -2.95 -6.67 -17.71
N PHE A 194 -2.72 -7.06 -16.46
CA PHE A 194 -1.71 -8.07 -16.12
C PHE A 194 -2.08 -9.44 -16.70
N GLU A 195 -3.33 -9.88 -16.58
CA GLU A 195 -3.81 -11.12 -17.17
C GLU A 195 -3.55 -11.16 -18.70
N THR A 196 -3.84 -10.05 -19.38
CA THR A 196 -3.60 -9.93 -20.83
C THR A 196 -2.11 -10.02 -21.16
N ILE A 197 -1.24 -9.29 -20.43
CA ILE A 197 0.22 -9.31 -20.65
C ILE A 197 0.77 -10.74 -20.48
N VAL A 198 0.35 -11.42 -19.41
CA VAL A 198 0.82 -12.80 -19.17
C VAL A 198 0.29 -13.77 -20.20
N ALA A 199 -0.98 -13.67 -20.60
CA ALA A 199 -1.58 -14.55 -21.62
C ALA A 199 -0.97 -14.36 -23.01
N GLU A 200 -0.51 -13.15 -23.36
CA GLU A 200 0.11 -12.83 -24.64
C GLU A 200 1.62 -13.02 -24.64
N GLY A 201 2.23 -13.14 -23.45
CA GLY A 201 3.66 -13.30 -23.25
C GLY A 201 4.21 -14.57 -23.88
N LYS A 202 5.45 -14.52 -24.34
CA LYS A 202 6.20 -15.70 -24.88
C LYS A 202 6.89 -16.49 -23.77
N ARG A 203 6.98 -15.90 -22.59
CA ARG A 203 7.69 -16.42 -21.40
C ARG A 203 6.78 -16.31 -20.18
N ASP A 204 7.07 -17.09 -19.17
CA ASP A 204 6.41 -17.09 -17.88
C ASP A 204 7.38 -16.92 -16.70
N LEU A 205 8.70 -16.86 -16.96
CA LEU A 205 9.75 -16.68 -15.96
C LEU A 205 10.15 -15.20 -15.88
N ILE A 206 10.10 -14.66 -14.66
CA ILE A 206 10.64 -13.34 -14.31
C ILE A 206 11.85 -13.51 -13.40
N VAL A 207 12.91 -12.71 -13.62
CA VAL A 207 14.17 -12.82 -12.88
C VAL A 207 14.48 -11.51 -12.18
N PHE A 208 14.81 -11.61 -10.89
CA PHE A 208 15.18 -10.47 -10.05
C PHE A 208 16.64 -10.58 -9.61
N GLY A 209 17.44 -9.58 -9.94
CA GLY A 209 18.77 -9.38 -9.34
C GLY A 209 18.66 -8.70 -7.96
N ASP A 210 17.66 -9.02 -7.20
CA ASP A 210 17.27 -8.35 -5.96
C ASP A 210 16.44 -9.28 -5.07
N ARG A 211 15.80 -8.71 -3.99
CA ARG A 211 14.75 -9.36 -3.20
C ARG A 211 13.49 -9.58 -4.06
N PHE A 212 12.68 -10.56 -3.67
CA PHE A 212 11.45 -10.91 -4.39
C PHE A 212 10.19 -10.76 -3.52
N PRO A 213 9.68 -9.56 -3.28
CA PRO A 213 8.47 -9.32 -2.50
C PRO A 213 7.18 -9.54 -3.33
N PHE A 214 7.21 -10.37 -4.37
CA PHE A 214 6.10 -10.50 -5.33
C PHE A 214 5.47 -11.90 -5.33
N ARG A 215 5.52 -12.61 -4.20
CA ARG A 215 4.96 -13.96 -4.05
C ARG A 215 3.50 -14.01 -4.46
N TYR A 216 2.68 -13.07 -3.94
CA TYR A 216 1.25 -12.98 -4.27
C TYR A 216 1.00 -12.56 -5.71
N PHE A 217 1.84 -11.71 -6.28
CA PHE A 217 1.77 -11.34 -7.69
C PHE A 217 2.04 -12.53 -8.59
N ALA A 218 3.13 -13.25 -8.37
CA ALA A 218 3.50 -14.44 -9.14
C ALA A 218 2.41 -15.51 -9.06
N ALA A 219 1.88 -15.79 -7.86
CA ALA A 219 0.79 -16.74 -7.67
C ALA A 219 -0.51 -16.30 -8.37
N ALA A 220 -0.86 -15.01 -8.33
CA ALA A 220 -2.08 -14.47 -8.93
C ALA A 220 -2.12 -14.61 -10.46
N TYR A 221 -0.96 -14.55 -11.12
CA TYR A 221 -0.86 -14.57 -12.58
C TYR A 221 -0.16 -15.83 -13.13
N GLY A 222 0.19 -16.80 -12.27
CA GLY A 222 0.82 -18.06 -12.69
C GLY A 222 2.24 -17.89 -13.25
N LEU A 223 2.98 -16.88 -12.79
CA LEU A 223 4.35 -16.64 -13.20
C LEU A 223 5.32 -17.49 -12.39
N ARG A 224 6.33 -18.06 -13.08
CA ARG A 224 7.54 -18.58 -12.44
C ARG A 224 8.46 -17.41 -12.14
N TYR A 225 9.26 -17.54 -11.11
CA TYR A 225 10.25 -16.53 -10.76
C TYR A 225 11.55 -17.14 -10.29
N ASP A 226 12.63 -16.38 -10.42
CA ASP A 226 13.92 -16.64 -9.80
C ASP A 226 14.52 -15.32 -9.31
N ALA A 227 15.23 -15.32 -8.18
CA ALA A 227 15.70 -14.11 -7.57
C ALA A 227 16.99 -14.30 -6.76
N ALA A 228 17.64 -13.17 -6.44
CA ALA A 228 18.85 -13.17 -5.65
C ALA A 228 18.58 -13.44 -4.16
N PHE A 229 17.43 -12.98 -3.65
CA PHE A 229 17.04 -13.07 -2.23
C PHE A 229 15.53 -13.30 -2.08
N PRO A 230 15.09 -13.92 -0.96
CA PRO A 230 13.70 -13.91 -0.54
C PRO A 230 13.14 -12.49 -0.34
N GLY A 231 11.82 -12.36 -0.23
CA GLY A 231 11.14 -11.05 -0.12
C GLY A 231 11.53 -10.26 1.12
N CYS A 232 11.59 -10.93 2.27
CA CYS A 232 11.89 -10.34 3.58
C CYS A 232 13.38 -10.40 3.97
N SER A 233 14.28 -10.79 3.07
CA SER A 233 15.71 -10.92 3.37
C SER A 233 16.37 -9.59 3.72
N GLU A 234 17.17 -9.58 4.79
CA GLU A 234 18.08 -8.49 5.15
C GLU A 234 19.45 -8.60 4.46
N ASP A 235 19.70 -9.70 3.73
CA ASP A 235 20.96 -9.93 3.05
C ASP A 235 21.21 -8.89 1.97
N SER A 236 22.46 -8.47 1.84
CA SER A 236 22.89 -7.45 0.86
C SER A 236 23.71 -8.01 -0.31
N GLU A 237 24.22 -9.22 -0.18
CA GLU A 237 25.06 -9.88 -1.18
C GLU A 237 24.68 -11.36 -1.34
N PRO A 238 24.23 -11.80 -2.53
CA PRO A 238 23.88 -13.20 -2.76
C PRO A 238 25.14 -14.07 -2.85
N SER A 239 24.98 -15.38 -2.65
CA SER A 239 26.09 -16.32 -2.83
C SER A 239 26.58 -16.33 -4.30
N VAL A 240 27.85 -16.65 -4.50
CA VAL A 240 28.40 -16.84 -5.86
C VAL A 240 27.59 -17.89 -6.62
N LYS A 241 27.14 -18.95 -5.95
CA LYS A 241 26.33 -20.01 -6.53
C LYS A 241 24.98 -19.46 -7.03
N THR A 242 24.30 -18.61 -6.23
CA THR A 242 23.06 -17.93 -6.61
C THR A 242 23.26 -17.11 -7.88
N ILE A 243 24.31 -16.28 -7.93
CA ILE A 243 24.62 -15.46 -9.12
C ILE A 243 24.85 -16.36 -10.36
N VAL A 244 25.62 -17.42 -10.23
CA VAL A 244 25.92 -18.37 -11.35
C VAL A 244 24.63 -19.07 -11.80
N SER A 245 23.76 -19.46 -10.87
CA SER A 245 22.46 -20.08 -11.17
C SER A 245 21.57 -19.14 -11.96
N LEU A 246 21.44 -17.86 -11.51
CA LEU A 246 20.66 -16.84 -12.18
C LEU A 246 21.18 -16.54 -13.60
N ILE A 247 22.49 -16.38 -13.76
CA ILE A 247 23.13 -16.20 -15.09
C ILE A 247 22.78 -17.37 -16.02
N ARG A 248 22.83 -18.60 -15.50
CA ARG A 248 22.48 -19.78 -16.26
C ARG A 248 21.00 -19.78 -16.67
N ALA A 249 20.08 -19.53 -15.74
CA ALA A 249 18.64 -19.46 -16.01
C ALA A 249 18.31 -18.39 -17.07
N ILE A 250 18.90 -17.18 -16.95
CA ILE A 250 18.72 -16.08 -17.92
C ILE A 250 19.18 -16.51 -19.32
N ARG A 251 20.34 -17.19 -19.45
CA ARG A 251 20.86 -17.62 -20.73
C ARG A 251 20.08 -18.79 -21.35
N GLU A 252 19.72 -19.80 -20.54
CA GLU A 252 18.96 -20.98 -21.00
C GLU A 252 17.55 -20.62 -21.47
N GLU A 253 16.86 -19.73 -20.73
CA GLU A 253 15.50 -19.31 -21.05
C GLU A 253 15.44 -18.02 -21.92
N GLN A 254 16.60 -17.47 -22.28
CA GLN A 254 16.71 -16.25 -23.08
C GLN A 254 15.92 -15.08 -22.49
N ILE A 255 16.05 -14.87 -21.19
CA ILE A 255 15.34 -13.81 -20.45
C ILE A 255 15.87 -12.43 -20.88
N PRO A 256 15.02 -11.54 -21.42
CA PRO A 256 15.48 -10.26 -21.93
C PRO A 256 15.63 -9.19 -20.85
N VAL A 257 15.03 -9.39 -19.66
CA VAL A 257 14.96 -8.39 -18.59
C VAL A 257 15.33 -9.03 -17.25
N VAL A 258 16.17 -8.33 -16.50
CA VAL A 258 16.41 -8.57 -15.07
C VAL A 258 15.80 -7.42 -14.29
N PHE A 259 14.98 -7.76 -13.32
CA PHE A 259 14.33 -6.78 -12.46
C PHE A 259 15.15 -6.44 -11.23
N TYR A 260 14.98 -5.22 -10.74
CA TYR A 260 15.38 -4.76 -9.42
C TYR A 260 14.21 -3.99 -8.79
N ILE A 261 14.20 -3.87 -7.45
CA ILE A 261 13.16 -3.10 -6.73
C ILE A 261 13.64 -1.69 -6.41
N GLU A 262 12.73 -0.84 -5.94
CA GLU A 262 13.05 0.52 -5.50
C GLU A 262 14.06 0.49 -4.33
N PHE A 263 14.89 1.52 -4.25
CA PHE A 263 15.95 1.72 -3.24
C PHE A 263 17.03 0.61 -3.18
N SER A 264 17.03 -0.31 -4.13
CA SER A 264 18.05 -1.33 -4.28
C SER A 264 19.43 -0.74 -4.57
N SER A 265 20.48 -1.45 -4.15
CA SER A 265 21.86 -1.14 -4.55
C SER A 265 22.12 -1.41 -6.03
N ARG A 266 21.28 -2.21 -6.68
CA ARG A 266 21.36 -2.71 -8.07
C ARG A 266 22.58 -3.57 -8.40
N LYS A 267 23.54 -3.74 -7.50
CA LYS A 267 24.80 -4.44 -7.76
C LYS A 267 24.62 -5.80 -8.41
N THR A 268 23.67 -6.61 -7.93
CA THR A 268 23.45 -7.95 -8.48
C THR A 268 22.76 -7.87 -9.83
N ALA A 269 21.78 -6.98 -10.00
CA ALA A 269 21.12 -6.76 -11.28
C ALA A 269 22.14 -6.30 -12.35
N ASP A 270 23.02 -5.35 -11.99
CA ASP A 270 24.12 -4.87 -12.86
C ASP A 270 25.03 -6.04 -13.31
N ILE A 271 25.46 -6.92 -12.38
CA ILE A 271 26.27 -8.10 -12.71
C ILE A 271 25.54 -9.04 -13.65
N LEU A 272 24.26 -9.33 -13.39
CA LEU A 272 23.47 -10.23 -14.23
C LEU A 272 23.30 -9.64 -15.64
N ALA A 273 23.03 -8.34 -15.74
CA ALA A 273 22.89 -7.64 -17.02
C ALA A 273 24.20 -7.62 -17.81
N GLU A 274 25.35 -7.30 -17.18
CA GLU A 274 26.68 -7.33 -17.82
C GLU A 274 27.03 -8.71 -18.35
N GLU A 275 26.74 -9.76 -17.59
CA GLU A 275 27.10 -11.13 -17.96
C GLU A 275 26.18 -11.76 -19.00
N THR A 276 24.94 -11.31 -19.12
CA THR A 276 23.94 -11.95 -19.98
C THR A 276 23.48 -11.10 -21.14
N GLY A 277 23.66 -9.79 -21.07
CA GLY A 277 23.11 -8.81 -22.01
C GLY A 277 21.61 -8.50 -21.80
N ALA A 278 21.02 -8.99 -20.71
CA ALA A 278 19.65 -8.67 -20.33
C ALA A 278 19.54 -7.16 -19.93
N LYS A 279 18.39 -6.56 -20.19
CA LYS A 279 18.09 -5.18 -19.81
C LYS A 279 17.66 -5.13 -18.34
N GLU A 280 18.11 -4.14 -17.60
CA GLU A 280 17.65 -3.90 -16.25
C GLU A 280 16.38 -3.02 -16.25
N LEU A 281 15.35 -3.43 -15.50
CA LEU A 281 14.14 -2.64 -15.29
C LEU A 281 13.74 -2.63 -13.84
N LEU A 282 13.21 -1.48 -13.38
CA LEU A 282 12.57 -1.37 -12.09
C LEU A 282 11.23 -2.11 -12.11
N PHE A 283 11.00 -2.97 -11.11
CA PHE A 283 9.69 -3.51 -10.78
C PHE A 283 9.35 -3.11 -9.35
N HIS A 284 8.48 -2.13 -9.20
CA HIS A 284 8.26 -1.43 -7.94
C HIS A 284 7.42 -2.27 -6.98
N SER A 285 7.91 -2.53 -5.76
CA SER A 285 7.16 -3.31 -4.76
C SER A 285 5.98 -2.55 -4.16
N CYS A 286 5.96 -1.25 -4.30
CA CYS A 286 5.00 -0.35 -3.64
C CYS A 286 5.09 -0.34 -2.10
N HIS A 287 6.13 -0.91 -1.50
CA HIS A 287 6.29 -0.94 -0.04
C HIS A 287 6.54 0.47 0.51
N THR A 288 7.41 1.21 -0.15
CA THR A 288 7.71 2.62 0.15
C THR A 288 7.86 3.41 -1.15
N VAL A 289 7.92 4.72 -1.09
CA VAL A 289 8.14 5.61 -2.25
C VAL A 289 9.20 6.64 -1.91
N SER A 290 9.87 7.19 -2.90
CA SER A 290 10.77 8.32 -2.70
C SER A 290 9.99 9.61 -2.37
N GLN A 291 10.68 10.58 -1.77
CA GLN A 291 10.09 11.92 -1.55
C GLN A 291 9.65 12.55 -2.87
N GLN A 292 10.43 12.37 -3.94
CA GLN A 292 10.07 12.88 -5.26
C GLN A 292 8.79 12.23 -5.78
N GLU A 293 8.63 10.92 -5.68
CA GLU A 293 7.40 10.23 -6.07
C GLU A 293 6.20 10.66 -5.24
N MET A 294 6.41 10.88 -3.94
CA MET A 294 5.36 11.41 -3.06
C MET A 294 4.91 12.81 -3.52
N ASP A 295 5.86 13.70 -3.82
CA ASP A 295 5.60 15.07 -4.27
C ASP A 295 4.93 15.10 -5.66
N GLU A 296 5.26 14.14 -6.53
CA GLU A 296 4.66 13.92 -7.83
C GLU A 296 3.28 13.26 -7.76
N GLY A 297 2.83 12.87 -6.57
CA GLY A 297 1.53 12.27 -6.34
C GLY A 297 1.46 10.79 -6.74
N ALA A 298 2.54 10.04 -6.51
CA ALA A 298 2.55 8.61 -6.71
C ALA A 298 1.38 7.92 -6.01
N SER A 299 0.86 6.88 -6.63
CA SER A 299 -0.19 6.03 -6.10
C SER A 299 0.10 4.57 -6.45
N TYR A 300 -0.46 3.65 -5.69
CA TYR A 300 -0.38 2.23 -5.99
C TYR A 300 -0.70 1.94 -7.48
N LEU A 301 -1.79 2.51 -8.00
CA LEU A 301 -2.19 2.32 -9.39
C LEU A 301 -1.16 2.85 -10.39
N THR A 302 -0.53 4.00 -10.14
CA THR A 302 0.47 4.56 -11.06
C THR A 302 1.74 3.72 -11.07
N LEU A 303 2.18 3.24 -9.91
CA LEU A 303 3.36 2.39 -9.78
C LEU A 303 3.12 1.01 -10.42
N MET A 304 2.00 0.37 -10.12
CA MET A 304 1.67 -0.94 -10.70
C MET A 304 1.40 -0.87 -12.21
N ASN A 305 0.93 0.25 -12.75
CA ASN A 305 0.85 0.43 -14.19
C ASN A 305 2.24 0.53 -14.85
N ARG A 306 3.24 1.14 -14.18
CA ARG A 306 4.64 1.09 -14.64
C ARG A 306 5.18 -0.34 -14.61
N ASN A 307 4.86 -1.11 -13.57
CA ASN A 307 5.19 -2.53 -13.49
C ASN A 307 4.57 -3.34 -14.65
N ALA A 308 3.35 -3.02 -15.05
CA ALA A 308 2.71 -3.68 -16.20
C ALA A 308 3.45 -3.40 -17.51
N ASP A 309 3.96 -2.17 -17.72
CA ASP A 309 4.80 -1.86 -18.87
C ASP A 309 6.11 -2.65 -18.84
N ALA A 310 6.78 -2.71 -17.69
CA ALA A 310 8.02 -3.45 -17.49
C ALA A 310 7.83 -4.98 -17.65
N LEU A 311 6.73 -5.53 -17.12
CA LEU A 311 6.39 -6.94 -17.27
C LEU A 311 6.16 -7.31 -18.73
N LYS A 312 5.45 -6.46 -19.47
CA LYS A 312 5.22 -6.68 -20.89
C LYS A 312 6.53 -6.81 -21.66
N GLU A 313 7.50 -5.94 -21.38
CA GLU A 313 8.83 -6.01 -22.00
C GLU A 313 9.60 -7.30 -21.61
N ALA A 314 9.41 -7.76 -20.37
CA ALA A 314 10.09 -8.96 -19.88
C ALA A 314 9.50 -10.26 -20.47
N LEU A 315 8.22 -10.30 -20.77
CA LEU A 315 7.55 -11.50 -21.28
C LEU A 315 7.49 -11.57 -22.81
N ASP A 316 7.73 -10.46 -23.53
CA ASP A 316 7.80 -10.39 -25.00
C ASP A 316 9.10 -11.02 -25.53
#